data_4dbd26e1574bcb531060da609f1e6761
#
_entry.id   4dbd26e1574bcb531060da609f1e6761
#
_cell.length_a   1.000
_cell.length_b   1.000
_cell.length_c   1.000
_cell.angle_alpha   90.00
_cell.angle_beta   90.00
_cell.angle_gamma   90.00
#
_symmetry.space_group_name_H-M   'P 1'
#
loop_
_entity.id
_entity.type
_entity.pdbx_description
1 polymer ?
#
loop_
_entity_poly.entity_id
_entity_poly.type
_entity_poly.pdbx_seq_one_letter_code
_entity_poly.pdbx_strand_id
1 'polypeptide(L)'
;MESNNKEKEIFVPKKWDDALDYEKIECKFYDGHDDSKFKLLGTICTEKDKYSRFNQKDLNDFLPVNENLRWIGLNSAGLKLRFKTNSRVIKLNVRENGNWEIYNMTFYSQNGFDLYYFDEKSNKWIYHASSTPEYYDKRAYKSTIGRFHNKKVREFILNFPTYTSVEKLEIGLEKNSYIEPVNYPTNEKIVCYGTSIIQGGATSRPGLI
;
A
#
# COMPACT_ATOMS: atom_id res chain seq x y z
N MET A 1 26.19 55.66 16.64
CA MET A 1 26.10 54.19 16.63
C MET A 1 24.70 53.85 16.19
N GLU A 2 24.49 53.67 14.89
CA GLU A 2 23.23 53.29 14.31
C GLU A 2 23.14 51.75 14.32
N SER A 3 22.19 51.23 15.04
CA SER A 3 21.91 49.81 15.12
C SER A 3 21.20 49.36 13.82
N ASN A 4 21.93 48.66 12.98
CA ASN A 4 21.42 48.00 11.78
C ASN A 4 20.51 46.82 12.19
N ASN A 5 19.22 47.08 12.39
CA ASN A 5 18.20 46.08 12.52
C ASN A 5 17.85 45.56 11.09
N LYS A 6 18.64 44.63 10.57
CA LYS A 6 18.20 43.82 9.44
C LYS A 6 17.14 42.84 9.96
N GLU A 7 15.87 43.18 9.73
CA GLU A 7 14.79 42.24 9.84
C GLU A 7 15.17 41.01 8.98
N LYS A 8 15.31 39.87 9.64
CA LYS A 8 15.45 38.60 8.94
C LYS A 8 14.14 38.40 8.17
N GLU A 9 14.19 38.55 6.85
CA GLU A 9 13.09 38.09 5.99
C GLU A 9 12.80 36.63 6.34
N ILE A 10 11.67 36.40 7.02
CA ILE A 10 11.17 35.08 7.24
C ILE A 10 10.77 34.55 5.86
N PHE A 11 11.48 33.54 5.38
CA PHE A 11 11.12 32.85 4.15
C PHE A 11 9.71 32.28 4.33
N VAL A 12 8.72 33.00 3.82
CA VAL A 12 7.36 32.47 3.67
C VAL A 12 7.37 31.66 2.38
N PRO A 13 7.24 30.33 2.44
CA PRO A 13 7.13 29.53 1.23
C PRO A 13 6.03 30.11 0.35
N LYS A 14 6.34 30.41 -0.92
CA LYS A 14 5.31 30.75 -1.91
C LYS A 14 4.16 29.76 -1.73
N LYS A 15 2.94 30.29 -1.61
CA LYS A 15 1.71 29.47 -1.58
C LYS A 15 1.86 28.36 -2.61
N TRP A 16 1.77 27.12 -2.14
CA TRP A 16 1.80 25.96 -3.04
C TRP A 16 0.78 26.21 -4.15
N ASP A 17 1.18 25.98 -5.38
CA ASP A 17 0.29 26.09 -6.53
C ASP A 17 -0.99 25.29 -6.25
N ASP A 18 -2.15 25.96 -6.27
CA ASP A 18 -3.46 25.31 -6.03
C ASP A 18 -3.69 24.13 -6.98
N ALA A 19 -3.02 24.11 -8.15
CA ALA A 19 -2.98 22.98 -9.07
C ALA A 19 -2.28 21.73 -8.48
N LEU A 20 -1.51 21.87 -7.41
CA LEU A 20 -0.80 20.79 -6.72
C LEU A 20 -1.47 20.37 -5.40
N ASP A 21 -2.65 20.90 -5.08
CA ASP A 21 -3.41 20.46 -3.91
C ASP A 21 -4.11 19.12 -4.18
N TYR A 22 -3.39 18.04 -3.93
CA TYR A 22 -3.85 16.68 -4.18
C TYR A 22 -5.06 16.28 -3.33
N GLU A 23 -5.28 16.94 -2.19
CA GLU A 23 -6.42 16.63 -1.33
C GLU A 23 -7.76 17.13 -1.93
N LYS A 24 -7.72 18.19 -2.71
CA LYS A 24 -8.87 18.73 -3.43
C LYS A 24 -9.21 17.97 -4.71
N ILE A 25 -8.31 17.10 -5.20
CA ILE A 25 -8.58 16.31 -6.40
C ILE A 25 -9.71 15.33 -6.10
N GLU A 26 -10.80 15.44 -6.88
CA GLU A 26 -11.94 14.56 -6.74
C GLU A 26 -11.61 13.17 -7.26
N CYS A 27 -11.79 12.16 -6.40
CA CYS A 27 -11.47 10.77 -6.70
C CYS A 27 -12.72 9.90 -6.78
N LYS A 28 -12.67 8.92 -7.68
CA LYS A 28 -13.55 7.76 -7.67
C LYS A 28 -12.83 6.60 -7.00
N PHE A 29 -13.51 5.94 -6.06
CA PHE A 29 -12.98 4.78 -5.35
C PHE A 29 -13.42 3.49 -6.03
N TYR A 30 -12.51 2.53 -6.11
CA TYR A 30 -12.69 1.22 -6.70
C TYR A 30 -12.26 0.17 -5.69
N ASP A 31 -12.99 -0.95 -5.63
CA ASP A 31 -12.61 -2.10 -4.83
C ASP A 31 -11.29 -2.69 -5.34
N GLY A 32 -10.35 -2.97 -4.45
CA GLY A 32 -9.07 -3.59 -4.79
C GLY A 32 -9.21 -5.02 -5.34
N HIS A 33 -10.37 -5.67 -5.16
CA HIS A 33 -10.69 -6.97 -5.79
C HIS A 33 -11.27 -6.86 -7.20
N ASP A 34 -11.45 -5.65 -7.74
CA ASP A 34 -11.93 -5.47 -9.12
C ASP A 34 -10.87 -5.90 -10.13
N ASP A 35 -10.90 -7.16 -10.53
CA ASP A 35 -9.96 -7.78 -11.49
C ASP A 35 -9.91 -7.06 -12.85
N SER A 36 -10.93 -6.26 -13.18
CA SER A 36 -10.92 -5.44 -14.39
C SER A 36 -10.00 -4.22 -14.29
N LYS A 37 -9.49 -3.91 -13.11
CA LYS A 37 -8.69 -2.72 -12.80
C LYS A 37 -7.37 -3.03 -12.12
N PHE A 38 -7.38 -4.05 -11.26
CA PHE A 38 -6.23 -4.40 -10.42
C PHE A 38 -5.91 -5.89 -10.54
N LYS A 39 -4.63 -6.23 -10.52
CA LYS A 39 -4.20 -7.62 -10.43
C LYS A 39 -3.68 -7.91 -9.03
N LEU A 40 -4.42 -8.71 -8.26
CA LEU A 40 -3.97 -9.22 -6.97
C LEU A 40 -2.96 -10.35 -7.20
N LEU A 41 -1.84 -10.29 -6.50
CA LEU A 41 -0.70 -11.19 -6.59
C LEU A 41 -0.22 -11.60 -5.20
N GLY A 42 0.58 -12.67 -5.12
CA GLY A 42 1.19 -13.12 -3.87
C GLY A 42 0.26 -13.97 -3.00
N THR A 43 -0.85 -14.45 -3.53
CA THR A 43 -1.80 -15.30 -2.82
C THR A 43 -2.06 -16.61 -3.55
N ILE A 44 -2.36 -17.67 -2.80
CA ILE A 44 -2.98 -18.90 -3.29
C ILE A 44 -4.47 -18.97 -2.93
N CYS A 45 -4.98 -17.97 -2.20
CA CYS A 45 -6.39 -17.87 -1.87
C CYS A 45 -7.23 -17.66 -3.13
N THR A 46 -8.28 -18.47 -3.28
CA THR A 46 -9.24 -18.40 -4.40
C THR A 46 -10.53 -17.69 -4.00
N GLU A 47 -10.68 -17.32 -2.73
CA GLU A 47 -11.83 -16.58 -2.21
C GLU A 47 -11.70 -15.12 -2.62
N LYS A 48 -12.59 -14.66 -3.50
CA LYS A 48 -12.47 -13.36 -4.20
C LYS A 48 -12.64 -12.13 -3.31
N ASP A 49 -13.14 -12.28 -2.12
CA ASP A 49 -13.40 -11.22 -1.15
C ASP A 49 -12.33 -11.15 -0.05
N LYS A 50 -11.21 -11.86 -0.20
CA LYS A 50 -10.18 -12.00 0.83
C LYS A 50 -8.81 -11.50 0.38
N TYR A 51 -8.22 -10.64 1.18
CA TYR A 51 -6.80 -10.29 1.10
C TYR A 51 -5.97 -11.22 2.01
N SER A 52 -6.14 -12.52 1.80
CA SER A 52 -5.46 -13.59 2.55
C SER A 52 -4.49 -14.34 1.66
N ARG A 53 -3.43 -14.88 2.27
CA ARG A 53 -2.49 -15.79 1.59
C ARG A 53 -3.09 -17.16 1.33
N PHE A 54 -4.01 -17.60 2.19
CA PHE A 54 -4.58 -18.93 2.23
C PHE A 54 -6.11 -18.89 2.15
N ASN A 55 -6.72 -19.97 1.67
CA ASN A 55 -8.16 -20.15 1.76
C ASN A 55 -8.62 -20.37 3.21
N GLN A 56 -9.88 -20.10 3.50
CA GLN A 56 -10.44 -20.32 4.85
C GLN A 56 -10.29 -21.75 5.33
N LYS A 57 -10.39 -22.72 4.41
CA LYS A 57 -10.17 -24.14 4.74
C LYS A 57 -8.76 -24.37 5.27
N ASP A 58 -7.73 -23.87 4.56
CA ASP A 58 -6.33 -24.02 4.95
C ASP A 58 -6.07 -23.40 6.33
N LEU A 59 -6.65 -22.22 6.58
CA LEU A 59 -6.55 -21.54 7.86
C LEU A 59 -7.21 -22.32 9.02
N ASN A 60 -8.30 -23.03 8.74
CA ASN A 60 -8.94 -23.89 9.73
C ASN A 60 -8.11 -25.13 10.05
N ASP A 61 -7.39 -25.65 9.06
CA ASP A 61 -6.48 -26.79 9.25
C ASP A 61 -5.26 -26.43 10.13
N PHE A 62 -4.91 -25.15 10.23
CA PHE A 62 -3.83 -24.66 11.11
C PHE A 62 -4.25 -24.59 12.59
N LEU A 63 -5.54 -24.44 12.90
CA LEU A 63 -6.06 -24.33 14.27
C LEU A 63 -5.69 -25.50 15.18
N PRO A 64 -5.84 -26.78 14.76
CA PRO A 64 -5.49 -27.92 15.60
C PRO A 64 -3.99 -27.99 15.91
N VAL A 65 -3.16 -27.39 15.08
CA VAL A 65 -1.71 -27.37 15.23
C VAL A 65 -1.28 -26.26 16.17
N ASN A 66 -1.69 -25.03 15.91
CA ASN A 66 -1.35 -23.87 16.71
C ASN A 66 -2.21 -22.66 16.30
N GLU A 67 -2.93 -22.07 17.25
CA GLU A 67 -3.77 -20.90 17.01
C GLU A 67 -2.97 -19.70 16.46
N ASN A 68 -1.72 -19.53 16.91
CA ASN A 68 -0.84 -18.46 16.41
C ASN A 68 -0.52 -18.62 14.91
N LEU A 69 -0.41 -19.86 14.39
CA LEU A 69 -0.19 -20.10 12.97
C LEU A 69 -1.38 -19.64 12.13
N ARG A 70 -2.59 -19.85 12.63
CA ARG A 70 -3.80 -19.33 11.97
C ARG A 70 -3.78 -17.80 11.91
N TRP A 71 -3.44 -17.16 13.02
CA TRP A 71 -3.31 -15.71 13.10
C TRP A 71 -2.29 -15.17 12.09
N ILE A 72 -1.11 -15.74 12.08
CA ILE A 72 -0.04 -15.35 11.12
C ILE A 72 -0.49 -15.63 9.68
N GLY A 73 -1.22 -16.73 9.46
CA GLY A 73 -1.77 -17.09 8.14
C GLY A 73 -2.76 -16.07 7.58
N LEU A 74 -3.50 -15.38 8.45
CA LEU A 74 -4.44 -14.32 8.06
C LEU A 74 -3.74 -13.03 7.60
N ASN A 75 -2.49 -12.80 7.97
CA ASN A 75 -1.78 -11.59 7.59
C ASN A 75 -1.60 -11.48 6.08
N SER A 76 -1.67 -10.25 5.57
CA SER A 76 -1.60 -9.96 4.13
C SER A 76 -0.17 -9.85 3.57
N ALA A 77 0.83 -10.35 4.32
CA ALA A 77 2.23 -10.29 3.94
C ALA A 77 2.50 -10.89 2.55
N GLY A 78 3.26 -10.19 1.72
CA GLY A 78 3.60 -10.64 0.37
C GLY A 78 2.52 -10.44 -0.69
N LEU A 79 1.30 -10.04 -0.30
CA LEU A 79 0.27 -9.65 -1.26
C LEU A 79 0.66 -8.33 -1.93
N LYS A 80 0.27 -8.19 -3.20
CA LYS A 80 0.51 -6.98 -4.00
C LYS A 80 -0.65 -6.74 -4.94
N LEU A 81 -1.00 -5.47 -5.18
CA LEU A 81 -1.81 -5.08 -6.32
C LEU A 81 -0.91 -4.47 -7.40
N ARG A 82 -1.10 -4.91 -8.64
CA ARG A 82 -0.39 -4.40 -9.80
C ARG A 82 -1.38 -3.81 -10.81
N PHE A 83 -1.12 -2.58 -11.25
CA PHE A 83 -2.01 -1.85 -12.14
C PHE A 83 -1.28 -0.71 -12.85
N LYS A 84 -1.90 -0.19 -13.93
CA LYS A 84 -1.48 1.06 -14.58
C LYS A 84 -2.56 2.10 -14.42
N THR A 85 -2.15 3.35 -14.23
CA THR A 85 -3.03 4.51 -14.23
C THR A 85 -2.28 5.79 -14.61
N ASN A 86 -3.02 6.78 -15.12
CA ASN A 86 -2.53 8.14 -15.32
C ASN A 86 -3.02 9.11 -14.22
N SER A 87 -3.60 8.59 -13.16
CA SER A 87 -4.04 9.41 -12.04
C SER A 87 -2.88 10.18 -11.42
N ARG A 88 -3.09 11.47 -11.11
CA ARG A 88 -2.13 12.29 -10.38
C ARG A 88 -2.16 12.02 -8.89
N VAL A 89 -3.22 11.42 -8.39
CA VAL A 89 -3.38 11.08 -6.98
C VAL A 89 -3.84 9.64 -6.83
N ILE A 90 -3.26 8.96 -5.83
CA ILE A 90 -3.71 7.63 -5.40
C ILE A 90 -4.04 7.73 -3.92
N LYS A 91 -5.31 7.48 -3.58
CA LYS A 91 -5.81 7.46 -2.20
C LYS A 91 -6.17 6.03 -1.81
N LEU A 92 -5.98 5.70 -0.56
CA LEU A 92 -6.39 4.42 0.02
C LEU A 92 -7.50 4.67 1.03
N ASN A 93 -8.50 3.81 1.05
CA ASN A 93 -9.49 3.68 2.11
C ASN A 93 -9.41 2.23 2.60
N VAL A 94 -8.90 2.05 3.81
CA VAL A 94 -8.47 0.76 4.33
C VAL A 94 -9.26 0.42 5.58
N ARG A 95 -9.63 -0.86 5.72
CA ARG A 95 -10.02 -1.49 6.98
C ARG A 95 -9.14 -2.71 7.22
N GLU A 96 -8.62 -2.80 8.41
CA GLU A 96 -7.73 -3.86 8.86
C GLU A 96 -8.33 -4.62 10.04
N ASN A 97 -7.92 -5.87 10.18
CA ASN A 97 -8.26 -6.72 11.33
C ASN A 97 -6.96 -7.21 11.99
N GLY A 98 -6.68 -6.69 13.16
CA GLY A 98 -5.51 -7.06 13.94
C GLY A 98 -4.92 -5.84 14.66
N ASN A 99 -4.48 -6.06 15.90
CA ASN A 99 -3.84 -5.06 16.74
C ASN A 99 -2.53 -5.64 17.32
N TRP A 100 -1.68 -6.18 16.44
CA TRP A 100 -0.36 -6.59 16.90
C TRP A 100 0.54 -5.37 16.97
N GLU A 101 0.95 -5.01 18.18
CA GLU A 101 2.04 -4.08 18.38
C GLU A 101 3.32 -4.90 18.59
N ILE A 102 4.06 -5.08 17.49
CA ILE A 102 5.35 -5.76 17.54
C ILE A 102 6.41 -4.70 17.79
N TYR A 103 6.97 -4.67 18.98
CA TYR A 103 7.83 -3.59 19.47
C TYR A 103 9.10 -3.32 18.64
N ASN A 104 9.62 -4.32 17.94
CA ASN A 104 10.81 -4.20 17.10
C ASN A 104 10.49 -3.98 15.62
N MET A 105 9.26 -3.56 15.29
CA MET A 105 8.83 -3.26 13.93
C MET A 105 8.24 -1.85 13.85
N THR A 106 8.48 -1.20 12.72
CA THR A 106 7.79 0.06 12.47
C THR A 106 6.30 -0.18 12.25
N PHE A 107 5.51 0.78 12.68
CA PHE A 107 4.07 0.77 12.46
C PHE A 107 3.71 0.68 10.96
N TYR A 108 4.49 1.35 10.11
CA TYR A 108 4.33 1.31 8.65
C TYR A 108 4.54 -0.08 8.06
N SER A 109 5.48 -0.85 8.59
CA SER A 109 5.69 -2.21 8.12
C SER A 109 4.56 -3.15 8.53
N GLN A 110 4.08 -3.00 9.77
CA GLN A 110 3.03 -3.86 10.30
C GLN A 110 1.69 -3.63 9.61
N ASN A 111 1.29 -2.35 9.43
CA ASN A 111 -0.07 -1.93 9.10
C ASN A 111 -0.15 -1.00 7.87
N GLY A 112 0.96 -0.60 7.30
CA GLY A 112 0.99 0.30 6.15
C GLY A 112 1.07 -0.43 4.81
N PHE A 113 0.85 0.33 3.75
CA PHE A 113 1.08 -0.08 2.37
C PHE A 113 2.27 0.68 1.81
N ASP A 114 3.00 0.07 0.87
CA ASP A 114 4.06 0.71 0.10
C ASP A 114 3.68 0.81 -1.36
N LEU A 115 3.84 2.01 -1.92
CA LEU A 115 3.63 2.26 -3.34
C LEU A 115 4.98 2.38 -4.05
N TYR A 116 5.13 1.60 -5.12
CA TYR A 116 6.21 1.70 -6.09
C TYR A 116 5.65 2.01 -7.47
N TYR A 117 6.42 2.71 -8.29
CA TYR A 117 6.14 2.85 -9.72
C TYR A 117 7.33 2.40 -10.56
N PHE A 118 7.04 1.92 -11.77
CA PHE A 118 8.08 1.55 -12.72
C PHE A 118 8.57 2.80 -13.47
N ASP A 119 9.86 3.07 -13.39
CA ASP A 119 10.51 4.14 -14.14
C ASP A 119 11.13 3.59 -15.42
N GLU A 120 10.49 3.87 -16.55
CA GLU A 120 10.93 3.42 -17.86
C GLU A 120 12.33 3.90 -18.25
N LYS A 121 12.75 5.08 -17.77
CA LYS A 121 14.06 5.65 -18.10
C LYS A 121 15.21 4.89 -17.45
N SER A 122 15.06 4.55 -16.17
CA SER A 122 16.07 3.79 -15.42
C SER A 122 15.85 2.28 -15.50
N ASN A 123 14.71 1.83 -16.06
CA ASN A 123 14.26 0.43 -16.08
C ASN A 123 14.22 -0.19 -14.68
N LYS A 124 13.71 0.57 -13.69
CA LYS A 124 13.69 0.17 -12.27
C LYS A 124 12.35 0.48 -11.62
N TRP A 125 12.02 -0.33 -10.62
CA TRP A 125 10.99 -0.01 -9.66
C TRP A 125 11.51 1.03 -8.65
N ILE A 126 10.80 2.15 -8.55
CA ILE A 126 11.13 3.25 -7.64
C ILE A 126 10.11 3.29 -6.52
N TYR A 127 10.60 3.25 -5.29
CA TYR A 127 9.78 3.53 -4.12
C TYR A 127 9.25 4.97 -4.18
N HIS A 128 7.94 5.12 -3.96
CA HIS A 128 7.29 6.43 -3.98
C HIS A 128 6.92 6.91 -2.58
N ALA A 129 6.12 6.12 -1.86
CA ALA A 129 5.68 6.46 -0.51
C ALA A 129 5.13 5.24 0.23
N SER A 130 5.03 5.35 1.55
CA SER A 130 4.23 4.47 2.40
C SER A 130 2.94 5.18 2.83
N SER A 131 1.87 4.42 3.05
CA SER A 131 0.66 4.97 3.66
C SER A 131 0.94 5.36 5.11
N THR A 132 0.28 6.41 5.57
CA THR A 132 0.28 6.85 6.96
C THR A 132 -1.05 6.52 7.60
N PRO A 133 -1.18 5.38 8.29
CA PRO A 133 -2.40 5.09 9.02
C PRO A 133 -2.56 6.09 10.15
N GLU A 134 -3.50 7.01 10.02
CA GLU A 134 -3.94 7.87 11.12
C GLU A 134 -5.12 7.19 11.80
N TYR A 135 -4.89 6.66 13.00
CA TYR A 135 -5.94 5.98 13.74
C TYR A 135 -6.85 6.96 14.47
N TYR A 136 -7.94 7.34 13.81
CA TYR A 136 -9.13 7.84 14.51
C TYR A 136 -10.05 6.69 14.97
N ASP A 137 -10.06 5.60 14.22
CA ASP A 137 -10.62 4.30 14.58
C ASP A 137 -9.52 3.25 14.36
N LYS A 138 -9.20 2.47 15.40
CA LYS A 138 -8.06 1.53 15.42
C LYS A 138 -8.04 0.49 14.28
N ARG A 139 -9.02 0.50 13.37
CA ARG A 139 -9.19 -0.50 12.30
C ARG A 139 -9.39 0.08 10.91
N ALA A 140 -9.59 1.38 10.78
CA ALA A 140 -9.85 2.02 9.49
C ALA A 140 -9.10 3.33 9.36
N TYR A 141 -8.56 3.59 8.18
CA TYR A 141 -7.88 4.84 7.86
C TYR A 141 -8.00 5.19 6.38
N LYS A 142 -7.79 6.47 6.09
CA LYS A 142 -7.61 6.98 4.72
C LYS A 142 -6.23 7.56 4.60
N SER A 143 -5.57 7.35 3.45
CA SER A 143 -4.24 7.88 3.19
C SER A 143 -4.09 8.27 1.74
N THR A 144 -3.43 9.40 1.47
CA THR A 144 -2.99 9.78 0.12
C THR A 144 -1.57 9.31 -0.09
N ILE A 145 -1.42 8.16 -0.77
CA ILE A 145 -0.13 7.50 -0.97
C ILE A 145 0.56 7.90 -2.28
N GLY A 146 -0.19 8.27 -3.32
CA GLY A 146 0.36 8.69 -4.61
C GLY A 146 0.14 10.18 -4.85
N ARG A 147 1.22 10.92 -5.25
CA ARG A 147 1.17 12.34 -5.63
C ARG A 147 2.11 12.56 -6.81
N PHE A 148 1.54 12.93 -7.98
CA PHE A 148 2.29 13.10 -9.23
C PHE A 148 1.90 14.41 -9.92
N HIS A 149 2.88 15.13 -10.45
CA HIS A 149 2.66 16.44 -11.08
C HIS A 149 1.89 16.37 -12.42
N ASN A 150 1.90 15.22 -13.08
CA ASN A 150 1.31 15.09 -14.43
C ASN A 150 0.52 13.79 -14.62
N LYS A 151 -0.38 13.80 -15.59
CA LYS A 151 -1.21 12.67 -16.01
C LYS A 151 -0.47 11.70 -16.94
N LYS A 152 0.77 11.33 -16.62
CA LYS A 152 1.47 10.26 -17.35
C LYS A 152 0.96 8.90 -16.87
N VAL A 153 0.70 7.97 -17.80
CA VAL A 153 0.43 6.57 -17.46
C VAL A 153 1.68 5.97 -16.82
N ARG A 154 1.52 5.37 -15.63
CA ARG A 154 2.58 4.67 -14.91
C ARG A 154 2.08 3.32 -14.47
N GLU A 155 2.99 2.36 -14.38
CA GLU A 155 2.73 1.08 -13.76
C GLU A 155 3.09 1.14 -12.28
N PHE A 156 2.23 0.57 -11.44
CA PHE A 156 2.35 0.60 -10.00
C PHE A 156 2.33 -0.80 -9.39
N ILE A 157 3.05 -0.94 -8.28
CA ILE A 157 2.91 -2.03 -7.32
C ILE A 157 2.57 -1.42 -5.97
N LEU A 158 1.46 -1.87 -5.37
CA LEU A 158 1.06 -1.57 -4.01
C LEU A 158 1.29 -2.82 -3.16
N ASN A 159 2.31 -2.81 -2.31
CA ASN A 159 2.61 -3.90 -1.37
C ASN A 159 1.75 -3.77 -0.12
N PHE A 160 1.25 -4.91 0.36
CA PHE A 160 0.38 -5.00 1.52
C PHE A 160 1.18 -5.06 2.83
N PRO A 161 0.55 -4.70 3.98
CA PRO A 161 1.16 -4.78 5.29
C PRO A 161 1.61 -6.20 5.64
N THR A 162 2.63 -6.31 6.49
CA THR A 162 3.28 -7.60 6.76
C THR A 162 2.69 -8.34 7.96
N TYR A 163 2.13 -7.64 8.96
CA TYR A 163 1.65 -8.23 10.20
C TYR A 163 0.21 -7.85 10.57
N THR A 164 -0.58 -7.47 9.59
CA THR A 164 -2.03 -7.28 9.75
C THR A 164 -2.80 -7.94 8.62
N SER A 165 -4.07 -8.21 8.88
CA SER A 165 -5.02 -8.69 7.87
C SER A 165 -5.78 -7.51 7.29
N VAL A 166 -5.81 -7.38 5.99
CA VAL A 166 -6.63 -6.37 5.30
C VAL A 166 -8.02 -6.96 5.05
N GLU A 167 -9.05 -6.31 5.60
CA GLU A 167 -10.45 -6.71 5.37
C GLU A 167 -11.05 -6.00 4.17
N LYS A 168 -10.70 -4.72 4.00
CA LYS A 168 -11.20 -3.89 2.90
C LYS A 168 -10.10 -2.97 2.41
N LEU A 169 -9.98 -2.87 1.09
CA LEU A 169 -9.12 -1.90 0.42
C LEU A 169 -9.88 -1.31 -0.76
N GLU A 170 -10.09 0.01 -0.72
CA GLU A 170 -10.55 0.77 -1.86
C GLU A 170 -9.46 1.73 -2.31
N ILE A 171 -9.27 1.82 -3.62
CA ILE A 171 -8.27 2.66 -4.25
C ILE A 171 -8.96 3.82 -4.94
N GLY A 172 -8.72 5.03 -4.44
CA GLY A 172 -9.22 6.28 -4.99
C GLY A 172 -8.28 6.82 -6.05
N LEU A 173 -8.79 7.00 -7.25
CA LEU A 173 -8.08 7.60 -8.38
C LEU A 173 -8.81 8.84 -8.86
N GLU A 174 -8.08 9.82 -9.39
CA GLU A 174 -8.67 11.01 -10.00
C GLU A 174 -9.76 10.62 -11.00
N LYS A 175 -10.91 11.29 -10.96
CA LYS A 175 -12.03 11.00 -11.87
C LYS A 175 -11.58 10.98 -13.33
N ASN A 176 -12.12 10.03 -14.10
CA ASN A 176 -11.82 9.82 -15.51
C ASN A 176 -10.34 9.45 -15.79
N SER A 177 -9.61 8.97 -14.80
CA SER A 177 -8.29 8.40 -15.04
C SER A 177 -8.38 7.05 -15.74
N TYR A 178 -7.42 6.82 -16.64
CA TYR A 178 -7.17 5.51 -17.20
C TYR A 178 -6.75 4.55 -16.09
N ILE A 179 -7.21 3.31 -16.15
CA ILE A 179 -6.83 2.23 -15.25
C ILE A 179 -6.94 0.88 -15.95
N GLU A 180 -5.91 0.04 -15.77
CA GLU A 180 -5.92 -1.36 -16.21
C GLU A 180 -5.11 -2.24 -15.25
N PRO A 181 -5.49 -3.54 -15.11
CA PRO A 181 -4.67 -4.51 -14.40
C PRO A 181 -3.42 -4.87 -15.19
N VAL A 182 -2.34 -5.26 -14.51
CA VAL A 182 -1.10 -5.72 -15.15
C VAL A 182 -0.76 -7.12 -14.69
N ASN A 183 -0.73 -8.06 -15.62
CA ASN A 183 -0.31 -9.44 -15.36
C ASN A 183 1.23 -9.56 -15.43
N TYR A 184 1.78 -10.57 -14.77
CA TYR A 184 3.15 -10.97 -15.05
C TYR A 184 3.26 -11.64 -16.43
N PRO A 185 4.40 -11.49 -17.11
CA PRO A 185 4.61 -12.08 -18.44
C PRO A 185 4.77 -13.60 -18.41
N THR A 186 4.93 -14.20 -17.24
CA THR A 186 5.12 -15.65 -17.05
C THR A 186 4.12 -16.19 -16.02
N ASN A 187 3.78 -17.47 -16.17
CA ASN A 187 3.00 -18.23 -15.19
C ASN A 187 3.89 -18.96 -14.16
N GLU A 188 5.21 -18.82 -14.26
CA GLU A 188 6.14 -19.39 -13.29
C GLU A 188 5.92 -18.76 -11.92
N LYS A 189 5.94 -19.59 -10.88
CA LYS A 189 5.73 -19.18 -9.50
C LYS A 189 6.99 -19.45 -8.69
N ILE A 190 7.39 -18.45 -7.92
CA ILE A 190 8.42 -18.60 -6.89
C ILE A 190 7.68 -18.64 -5.56
N VAL A 191 7.87 -19.72 -4.82
CA VAL A 191 7.33 -19.90 -3.47
C VAL A 191 8.46 -19.68 -2.47
N CYS A 192 8.30 -18.69 -1.59
CA CYS A 192 9.21 -18.43 -0.50
C CYS A 192 8.62 -19.00 0.79
N TYR A 193 9.34 -19.93 1.42
CA TYR A 193 8.97 -20.51 2.71
C TYR A 193 10.06 -20.23 3.74
N GLY A 194 9.67 -19.82 4.94
CA GLY A 194 10.64 -19.51 6.00
C GLY A 194 9.98 -18.99 7.27
N THR A 195 10.78 -18.32 8.08
CA THR A 195 10.39 -17.78 9.38
C THR A 195 9.81 -16.36 9.25
N SER A 196 9.69 -15.66 10.40
CA SER A 196 9.30 -14.25 10.48
C SER A 196 10.13 -13.32 9.59
N ILE A 197 11.39 -13.67 9.28
CA ILE A 197 12.24 -12.88 8.38
C ILE A 197 11.64 -12.86 6.96
N ILE A 198 11.21 -14.01 6.45
CA ILE A 198 10.55 -14.10 5.13
C ILE A 198 9.20 -13.36 5.12
N GLN A 199 8.50 -13.34 6.26
CA GLN A 199 7.26 -12.56 6.40
C GLN A 199 7.51 -11.04 6.46
N GLY A 200 8.74 -10.60 6.66
CA GLY A 200 9.10 -9.20 6.82
C GLY A 200 9.27 -8.75 8.27
N GLY A 201 9.60 -9.67 9.17
CA GLY A 201 9.90 -9.35 10.58
C GLY A 201 11.06 -8.37 10.68
N ALA A 202 10.88 -7.29 11.45
CA ALA A 202 11.83 -6.20 11.66
C ALA A 202 12.18 -5.36 10.41
N THR A 203 11.42 -5.47 9.32
CA THR A 203 11.55 -4.53 8.19
C THR A 203 10.97 -3.15 8.55
N SER A 204 11.46 -2.10 7.92
CA SER A 204 10.94 -0.74 8.14
C SER A 204 9.66 -0.43 7.37
N ARG A 205 9.36 -1.21 6.31
CA ARG A 205 8.18 -1.05 5.45
C ARG A 205 7.92 -2.31 4.61
N PRO A 206 6.68 -2.53 4.12
CA PRO A 206 6.28 -3.78 3.46
C PRO A 206 7.09 -4.16 2.21
N GLY A 207 7.43 -3.21 1.38
CA GLY A 207 8.11 -3.48 0.10
C GLY A 207 9.59 -3.87 0.20
N LEU A 208 10.08 -4.18 1.41
CA LEU A 208 11.44 -4.70 1.65
C LEU A 208 11.50 -6.21 1.84
N ILE A 209 10.40 -6.94 1.60
CA ILE A 209 10.30 -8.40 1.65
C ILE A 209 10.28 -9.02 0.27
#